data_ec4f9e3cd570aaa3ccd2948f7e1aa83a
#
_entry.id   ec4f9e3cd570aaa3ccd2948f7e1aa83a
#
_cell.length_a   1.000
_cell.length_b   1.000
_cell.length_c   1.000
_cell.angle_alpha   90.00
_cell.angle_beta   90.00
_cell.angle_gamma   90.00
#
_symmetry.space_group_name_H-M   'P 1'
#
loop_
_entity.id
_entity.type
_entity.pdbx_description
1 polymer ?
#
loop_
_entity_poly.entity_id
_entity_poly.type
_entity_poly.pdbx_seq_one_letter_code
_entity_poly.pdbx_strand_id
1 'polypeptide(L)'
;LYIAKGKKYTEVKELTCGDIGAIAKMDKVKTGDTLCEPRKVVKIEPIPFDEPCYSVAIAPKTRGQEDKMAQGLNRLNEEDPSFRVVNNAETHQMVVSGAGDIQVDVLVSKLKSRFGVEVVLDTPRVPYREKIRKTVSKQGRHKKQTGGSGQFGDVWIRFEPNEESEEMVF
;
A
#
# COMPACT_ATOMS: atom_id res chain seq x y z
N LEU A 1 29.30 4.45 -12.48
CA LEU A 1 28.94 5.81 -12.10
C LEU A 1 28.75 6.65 -13.35
N TYR A 2 27.76 7.55 -13.33
CA TYR A 2 27.43 8.39 -14.48
C TYR A 2 27.20 9.83 -14.05
N ILE A 3 27.56 10.77 -14.88
CA ILE A 3 27.10 12.16 -14.82
C ILE A 3 26.02 12.35 -15.87
N ALA A 4 24.85 12.80 -15.45
CA ALA A 4 23.70 13.05 -16.34
C ALA A 4 23.70 14.51 -16.81
N LYS A 5 23.59 14.71 -18.13
CA LYS A 5 23.37 16.01 -18.77
C LYS A 5 22.15 15.92 -19.70
N GLY A 6 20.99 16.26 -19.20
CA GLY A 6 19.72 16.04 -19.90
C GLY A 6 19.49 14.55 -20.20
N LYS A 7 19.40 14.15 -21.47
CA LYS A 7 19.21 12.75 -21.87
C LYS A 7 20.54 11.98 -22.05
N LYS A 8 21.69 12.64 -21.92
CA LYS A 8 23.00 12.04 -22.13
C LYS A 8 23.62 11.65 -20.78
N TYR A 9 24.09 10.40 -20.68
CA TYR A 9 24.83 9.86 -19.55
C TYR A 9 26.27 9.65 -19.95
N THR A 10 27.20 10.19 -19.18
CA THR A 10 28.65 10.00 -19.39
C THR A 10 29.20 9.19 -18.24
N GLU A 11 29.84 8.06 -18.54
CA GLU A 11 30.47 7.23 -17.53
C GLU A 11 31.69 7.91 -16.93
N VAL A 12 31.81 7.85 -15.60
CA VAL A 12 32.92 8.38 -14.84
C VAL A 12 33.45 7.34 -13.85
N LYS A 13 34.74 7.43 -13.51
CA LYS A 13 35.34 6.48 -12.57
C LYS A 13 35.05 6.83 -11.12
N GLU A 14 34.92 8.12 -10.82
CA GLU A 14 34.69 8.65 -9.48
C GLU A 14 33.77 9.87 -9.53
N LEU A 15 33.15 10.15 -8.40
CA LEU A 15 32.42 11.38 -8.11
C LEU A 15 33.08 12.02 -6.91
N THR A 16 33.35 13.32 -6.98
CA THR A 16 33.97 14.07 -5.91
C THR A 16 32.96 14.78 -5.02
N CYS A 17 33.37 15.30 -3.89
CA CYS A 17 32.52 16.03 -2.98
C CYS A 17 31.84 17.21 -3.68
N GLY A 18 30.51 17.29 -3.59
CA GLY A 18 29.68 18.28 -4.29
C GLY A 18 29.15 17.85 -5.65
N ASP A 19 29.61 16.72 -6.19
CA ASP A 19 29.09 16.18 -7.45
C ASP A 19 27.71 15.53 -7.29
N ILE A 20 26.93 15.60 -8.37
CA ILE A 20 25.66 14.87 -8.52
C ILE A 20 25.85 13.82 -9.61
N GLY A 21 25.68 12.57 -9.25
CA GLY A 21 25.86 11.45 -10.16
C GLY A 21 24.68 10.49 -10.16
N ALA A 22 24.68 9.56 -11.10
CA ALA A 22 23.70 8.51 -11.22
C ALA A 22 24.36 7.13 -11.07
N ILE A 23 23.70 6.24 -10.36
CA ILE A 23 24.06 4.83 -10.20
C ILE A 23 22.83 4.00 -10.63
N ALA A 24 23.03 3.01 -11.47
CA ALA A 24 21.97 2.11 -11.91
C ALA A 24 22.05 0.76 -11.20
N LYS A 25 20.94 0.00 -11.23
CA LYS A 25 20.83 -1.37 -10.70
C LYS A 25 21.04 -1.49 -9.19
N MET A 26 20.48 -0.56 -8.43
CA MET A 26 20.52 -0.58 -6.95
C MET A 26 19.10 -0.83 -6.40
N ASP A 27 18.68 -2.08 -6.38
CA ASP A 27 17.30 -2.48 -6.04
C ASP A 27 16.95 -2.26 -4.54
N LYS A 28 17.94 -2.08 -3.69
CA LYS A 28 17.74 -1.94 -2.23
C LYS A 28 17.85 -0.51 -1.71
N VAL A 29 18.20 0.45 -2.58
CA VAL A 29 18.40 1.85 -2.20
C VAL A 29 17.16 2.65 -2.53
N LYS A 30 16.65 3.38 -1.55
CA LYS A 30 15.48 4.24 -1.66
C LYS A 30 15.84 5.71 -1.56
N THR A 31 14.92 6.57 -1.97
CA THR A 31 15.04 8.02 -1.81
C THR A 31 15.24 8.37 -0.33
N GLY A 32 16.28 9.14 -0.03
CA GLY A 32 16.68 9.53 1.33
C GLY A 32 17.69 8.61 2.00
N ASP A 33 18.05 7.48 1.38
CA ASP A 33 19.07 6.59 1.92
C ASP A 33 20.49 7.17 1.77
N THR A 34 21.34 6.90 2.74
CA THR A 34 22.76 7.30 2.73
C THR A 34 23.63 6.12 2.33
N LEU A 35 24.47 6.31 1.31
CA LEU A 35 25.50 5.35 0.92
C LEU A 35 26.84 5.75 1.59
N CYS A 36 27.47 4.81 2.26
CA CYS A 36 28.75 5.06 2.95
C CYS A 36 29.67 3.84 2.87
N GLU A 37 30.92 4.02 3.24
CA GLU A 37 31.87 2.91 3.37
C GLU A 37 31.53 2.02 4.57
N PRO A 38 31.69 0.68 4.45
CA PRO A 38 31.42 -0.23 5.56
C PRO A 38 32.25 0.04 6.83
N ARG A 39 33.44 0.62 6.65
CA ARG A 39 34.37 0.92 7.75
C ARG A 39 34.11 2.28 8.41
N LYS A 40 33.38 3.16 7.74
CA LYS A 40 33.06 4.51 8.22
C LYS A 40 31.58 4.78 7.95
N VAL A 41 30.72 4.24 8.83
CA VAL A 41 29.28 4.41 8.71
C VAL A 41 28.89 5.81 9.12
N VAL A 42 28.40 6.59 8.15
CA VAL A 42 27.81 7.92 8.37
C VAL A 42 26.39 7.86 7.83
N LYS A 43 25.42 8.21 8.66
CA LYS A 43 24.00 8.29 8.25
C LYS A 43 23.59 9.76 8.29
N ILE A 44 23.16 10.26 7.14
CA ILE A 44 22.58 11.61 7.02
C ILE A 44 21.11 11.50 7.40
N GLU A 45 20.58 12.50 8.09
CA GLU A 45 19.17 12.55 8.46
C GLU A 45 18.30 12.52 7.20
N PRO A 46 17.28 11.64 7.16
CA PRO A 46 16.40 11.53 6.00
C PRO A 46 15.53 12.77 5.85
N ILE A 47 15.06 13.01 4.63
CA ILE A 47 14.14 14.12 4.34
C ILE A 47 12.83 13.87 5.09
N PRO A 48 12.37 14.79 5.98
CA PRO A 48 11.07 14.67 6.60
C PRO A 48 9.96 14.95 5.56
N PHE A 49 9.05 14.00 5.39
CA PHE A 49 7.85 14.18 4.58
C PHE A 49 6.66 14.33 5.50
N ASP A 50 5.77 15.26 5.16
CA ASP A 50 4.50 15.42 5.86
C ASP A 50 3.60 14.19 5.65
N GLU A 51 2.78 13.88 6.65
CA GLU A 51 1.80 12.80 6.53
C GLU A 51 0.73 13.18 5.49
N PRO A 52 0.43 12.27 4.54
CA PRO A 52 -0.55 12.54 3.51
C PRO A 52 -1.96 12.65 4.12
N CYS A 53 -2.70 13.70 3.77
CA CYS A 53 -4.00 14.02 4.34
C CYS A 53 -5.20 13.78 3.38
N TYR A 54 -4.94 13.52 2.10
CA TYR A 54 -5.97 13.26 1.11
C TYR A 54 -5.87 11.82 0.59
N SER A 55 -6.95 11.05 0.72
CA SER A 55 -6.98 9.63 0.37
C SER A 55 -8.07 9.32 -0.65
N VAL A 56 -7.75 8.50 -1.64
CA VAL A 56 -8.68 7.99 -2.64
C VAL A 56 -8.48 6.49 -2.83
N ALA A 57 -9.56 5.77 -3.08
CA ALA A 57 -9.51 4.40 -3.55
C ALA A 57 -9.22 4.40 -5.05
N ILE A 58 -8.31 3.53 -5.49
CA ILE A 58 -7.89 3.42 -6.88
C ILE A 58 -8.10 2.01 -7.40
N ALA A 59 -8.70 1.90 -8.57
CA ALA A 59 -8.92 0.62 -9.24
C ALA A 59 -8.59 0.74 -10.73
N PRO A 60 -8.09 -0.32 -11.39
CA PRO A 60 -7.87 -0.29 -12.81
C PRO A 60 -9.21 -0.26 -13.55
N LYS A 61 -9.30 0.51 -14.61
CA LYS A 61 -10.48 0.60 -15.48
C LYS A 61 -10.73 -0.71 -16.21
N THR A 62 -9.68 -1.44 -16.53
CA THR A 62 -9.72 -2.74 -17.21
C THR A 62 -9.37 -3.85 -16.23
N ARG A 63 -10.23 -4.87 -16.10
CA ARG A 63 -9.97 -6.05 -15.28
C ARG A 63 -8.69 -6.77 -15.72
N GLY A 64 -7.94 -7.31 -14.75
CA GLY A 64 -6.68 -8.02 -14.98
C GLY A 64 -5.45 -7.10 -15.06
N GLN A 65 -5.61 -5.81 -14.79
CA GLN A 65 -4.49 -4.85 -14.69
C GLN A 65 -4.13 -4.50 -13.24
N GLU A 66 -4.67 -5.19 -12.25
CA GLU A 66 -4.47 -4.95 -10.83
C GLU A 66 -2.98 -5.04 -10.45
N ASP A 67 -2.31 -6.11 -10.87
CA ASP A 67 -0.88 -6.32 -10.60
C ASP A 67 0.00 -5.27 -11.28
N LYS A 68 -0.34 -4.91 -12.52
CA LYS A 68 0.39 -3.89 -13.26
C LYS A 68 0.22 -2.50 -12.63
N MET A 69 -0.98 -2.19 -12.15
CA MET A 69 -1.26 -0.99 -11.39
C MET A 69 -0.45 -0.95 -10.09
N ALA A 70 -0.48 -2.04 -9.32
CA ALA A 70 0.25 -2.15 -8.05
C ALA A 70 1.76 -1.99 -8.25
N GLN A 71 2.33 -2.65 -9.26
CA GLN A 71 3.74 -2.49 -9.62
C GLN A 71 4.07 -1.05 -10.03
N GLY A 72 3.20 -0.41 -10.81
CA GLY A 72 3.36 0.98 -11.21
C GLY A 72 3.35 1.93 -10.01
N LEU A 73 2.39 1.77 -9.11
CA LEU A 73 2.30 2.56 -7.88
C LEU A 73 3.50 2.37 -6.96
N ASN A 74 3.98 1.13 -6.79
CA ASN A 74 5.16 0.85 -5.98
C ASN A 74 6.41 1.54 -6.55
N ARG A 75 6.63 1.48 -7.86
CA ARG A 75 7.74 2.18 -8.51
C ARG A 75 7.65 3.70 -8.39
N LEU A 76 6.45 4.25 -8.50
CA LEU A 76 6.24 5.69 -8.30
C LEU A 76 6.49 6.08 -6.84
N ASN A 77 6.14 5.23 -5.87
CA ASN A 77 6.39 5.47 -4.45
C ASN A 77 7.89 5.36 -4.08
N GLU A 78 8.64 4.53 -4.78
CA GLU A 78 10.11 4.50 -4.65
C GLU A 78 10.76 5.81 -5.13
N GLU A 79 10.20 6.43 -6.18
CA GLU A 79 10.66 7.73 -6.69
C GLU A 79 10.23 8.90 -5.79
N ASP A 80 9.04 8.82 -5.21
CA ASP A 80 8.41 9.88 -4.42
C ASP A 80 7.75 9.30 -3.16
N PRO A 81 8.44 9.30 -2.03
CA PRO A 81 7.91 8.78 -0.76
C PRO A 81 6.90 9.72 -0.08
N SER A 82 6.55 10.86 -0.67
CA SER A 82 5.60 11.82 -0.10
C SER A 82 4.14 11.36 -0.19
N PHE A 83 3.85 10.29 -0.93
CA PHE A 83 2.54 9.65 -0.94
C PHE A 83 2.62 8.22 -0.41
N ARG A 84 1.49 7.67 0.01
CA ARG A 84 1.39 6.31 0.56
C ARG A 84 0.42 5.46 -0.25
N VAL A 85 0.76 4.19 -0.42
CA VAL A 85 -0.11 3.20 -1.06
C VAL A 85 -0.39 2.08 -0.07
N VAL A 86 -1.67 1.79 0.18
CA VAL A 86 -2.11 0.75 1.11
C VAL A 86 -3.13 -0.14 0.40
N ASN A 87 -2.88 -1.43 0.42
CA ASN A 87 -3.91 -2.42 0.05
C ASN A 87 -4.69 -2.80 1.30
N ASN A 88 -5.92 -2.29 1.41
CA ASN A 88 -6.78 -2.56 2.55
C ASN A 88 -7.50 -3.90 2.34
N ALA A 89 -7.07 -4.91 3.09
CA ALA A 89 -7.63 -6.26 3.01
C ALA A 89 -9.09 -6.35 3.52
N GLU A 90 -9.51 -5.47 4.45
CA GLU A 90 -10.87 -5.47 5.01
C GLU A 90 -11.88 -4.91 4.00
N THR A 91 -11.52 -3.83 3.31
CA THR A 91 -12.40 -3.18 2.31
C THR A 91 -12.19 -3.67 0.89
N HIS A 92 -11.14 -4.50 0.68
CA HIS A 92 -10.69 -4.95 -0.64
C HIS A 92 -10.45 -3.79 -1.61
N GLN A 93 -9.90 -2.70 -1.11
CA GLN A 93 -9.57 -1.53 -1.90
C GLN A 93 -8.07 -1.21 -1.79
N MET A 94 -7.49 -0.82 -2.91
CA MET A 94 -6.20 -0.14 -2.91
C MET A 94 -6.45 1.36 -2.70
N VAL A 95 -5.79 1.93 -1.70
CA VAL A 95 -5.94 3.33 -1.31
C VAL A 95 -4.61 4.04 -1.53
N VAL A 96 -4.68 5.17 -2.21
CA VAL A 96 -3.55 6.09 -2.40
C VAL A 96 -3.82 7.34 -1.57
N SER A 97 -2.84 7.71 -0.75
CA SER A 97 -2.90 8.90 0.10
C SER A 97 -1.78 9.86 -0.27
N GLY A 98 -2.10 11.09 -0.54
CA GLY A 98 -1.18 12.16 -0.90
C GLY A 98 -1.48 13.46 -0.15
N ALA A 99 -0.71 14.51 -0.43
CA ALA A 99 -0.89 15.83 0.15
C ALA A 99 -2.18 16.51 -0.33
N GLY A 100 -2.67 16.16 -1.53
CA GLY A 100 -3.88 16.74 -2.11
C GLY A 100 -4.29 16.05 -3.42
N ASP A 101 -5.39 16.53 -3.99
CA ASP A 101 -5.98 16.06 -5.24
C ASP A 101 -5.02 16.18 -6.43
N ILE A 102 -4.31 17.29 -6.55
CA ILE A 102 -3.34 17.52 -7.65
C ILE A 102 -2.25 16.45 -7.63
N GLN A 103 -1.73 16.05 -6.46
CA GLN A 103 -0.73 15.00 -6.39
C GLN A 103 -1.29 13.66 -6.90
N VAL A 104 -2.52 13.33 -6.54
CA VAL A 104 -3.20 12.11 -7.01
C VAL A 104 -3.40 12.17 -8.52
N ASP A 105 -3.81 13.29 -9.08
CA ASP A 105 -3.96 13.46 -10.52
C ASP A 105 -2.64 13.28 -11.28
N VAL A 106 -1.54 13.80 -10.72
CA VAL A 106 -0.19 13.57 -11.28
C VAL A 106 0.18 12.08 -11.24
N LEU A 107 -0.12 11.37 -10.15
CA LEU A 107 0.11 9.92 -10.06
C LEU A 107 -0.70 9.14 -11.10
N VAL A 108 -1.98 9.47 -11.27
CA VAL A 108 -2.85 8.88 -12.29
C VAL A 108 -2.30 9.13 -13.70
N SER A 109 -1.86 10.36 -13.97
CA SER A 109 -1.23 10.71 -15.25
C SER A 109 0.06 9.92 -15.50
N LYS A 110 0.90 9.75 -14.48
CA LYS A 110 2.13 8.93 -14.58
C LYS A 110 1.82 7.45 -14.77
N LEU A 111 0.79 6.90 -14.08
CA LEU A 111 0.34 5.52 -14.30
C LEU A 111 -0.07 5.29 -15.75
N LYS A 112 -0.85 6.21 -16.31
CA LYS A 112 -1.28 6.12 -17.71
C LYS A 112 -0.11 6.25 -18.68
N SER A 113 0.73 7.27 -18.53
CA SER A 113 1.77 7.60 -19.50
C SER A 113 2.97 6.64 -19.46
N ARG A 114 3.38 6.19 -18.26
CA ARG A 114 4.59 5.36 -18.09
C ARG A 114 4.28 3.87 -18.04
N PHE A 115 3.13 3.49 -17.47
CA PHE A 115 2.75 2.09 -17.27
C PHE A 115 1.58 1.65 -18.15
N GLY A 116 0.92 2.59 -18.87
CA GLY A 116 -0.21 2.26 -19.74
C GLY A 116 -1.40 1.68 -18.99
N VAL A 117 -1.63 2.13 -17.74
CA VAL A 117 -2.75 1.72 -16.90
C VAL A 117 -3.69 2.91 -16.71
N GLU A 118 -4.92 2.76 -17.17
CA GLU A 118 -6.01 3.69 -16.84
C GLU A 118 -6.71 3.25 -15.57
N VAL A 119 -7.00 4.20 -14.70
CA VAL A 119 -7.59 3.94 -13.38
C VAL A 119 -8.87 4.73 -13.17
N VAL A 120 -9.68 4.27 -12.24
CA VAL A 120 -10.87 4.96 -11.71
C VAL A 120 -10.58 5.28 -10.25
N LEU A 121 -10.94 6.48 -9.84
CA LEU A 121 -10.85 6.94 -8.45
C LEU A 121 -12.24 6.88 -7.81
N ASP A 122 -12.30 6.48 -6.54
CA ASP A 122 -13.51 6.40 -5.75
C ASP A 122 -13.22 6.81 -4.30
N THR A 123 -14.26 7.03 -3.52
CA THR A 123 -14.15 7.32 -2.10
C THR A 123 -13.70 6.06 -1.34
N PRO A 124 -12.67 6.12 -0.49
CA PRO A 124 -12.26 4.99 0.33
C PRO A 124 -13.38 4.57 1.29
N ARG A 125 -13.61 3.26 1.39
CA ARG A 125 -14.55 2.70 2.36
C ARG A 125 -13.92 2.71 3.74
N VAL A 126 -14.71 3.08 4.74
CA VAL A 126 -14.28 3.01 6.14
C VAL A 126 -14.53 1.58 6.65
N PRO A 127 -13.51 0.87 7.13
CA PRO A 127 -13.69 -0.45 7.74
C PRO A 127 -14.36 -0.30 9.11
N TYR A 128 -15.67 -0.37 9.13
CA TYR A 128 -16.41 -0.34 10.40
C TYR A 128 -16.26 -1.66 11.13
N ARG A 129 -16.07 -1.58 12.45
CA ARG A 129 -16.01 -2.73 13.34
C ARG A 129 -17.20 -2.70 14.30
N GLU A 130 -17.78 -3.86 14.53
CA GLU A 130 -18.88 -4.02 15.50
C GLU A 130 -18.31 -4.40 16.87
N LYS A 131 -18.94 -3.88 17.92
CA LYS A 131 -18.61 -4.24 19.30
C LYS A 131 -19.87 -4.69 20.02
N ILE A 132 -19.80 -5.87 20.65
CA ILE A 132 -20.87 -6.36 21.52
C ILE A 132 -20.81 -5.58 22.83
N ARG A 133 -21.98 -5.13 23.31
CA ARG A 133 -22.08 -4.36 24.58
C ARG A 133 -22.75 -5.15 25.71
N LYS A 134 -23.36 -6.30 25.40
CA LYS A 134 -24.08 -7.14 26.36
C LYS A 134 -23.79 -8.60 26.09
N THR A 135 -23.79 -9.41 27.15
CA THR A 135 -23.76 -10.86 27.02
C THR A 135 -25.06 -11.35 26.37
N VAL A 136 -24.94 -12.13 25.29
CA VAL A 136 -26.05 -12.69 24.54
C VAL A 136 -25.79 -14.15 24.23
N SER A 137 -26.77 -15.01 24.49
CA SER A 137 -26.75 -16.41 24.07
C SER A 137 -27.65 -16.60 22.86
N LYS A 138 -27.13 -17.25 21.82
CA LYS A 138 -27.85 -17.49 20.58
C LYS A 138 -27.68 -18.93 20.12
N GLN A 139 -28.81 -19.54 19.71
CA GLN A 139 -28.81 -20.84 19.07
C GLN A 139 -28.54 -20.69 17.56
N GLY A 140 -27.56 -21.43 17.06
CA GLY A 140 -27.33 -21.63 15.63
C GLY A 140 -27.75 -23.05 15.24
N ARG A 141 -28.80 -23.21 14.44
CA ARG A 141 -29.25 -24.51 13.97
C ARG A 141 -29.17 -24.61 12.46
N HIS A 142 -28.41 -25.59 12.00
CA HIS A 142 -28.32 -25.94 10.57
C HIS A 142 -28.98 -27.27 10.35
N LYS A 143 -30.04 -27.27 9.54
CA LYS A 143 -30.74 -28.50 9.09
C LYS A 143 -30.93 -28.39 7.59
N LYS A 144 -30.23 -29.23 6.83
CA LYS A 144 -30.38 -29.30 5.38
C LYS A 144 -30.56 -30.74 4.95
N GLN A 145 -31.66 -31.02 4.25
CA GLN A 145 -31.98 -32.34 3.74
C GLN A 145 -32.43 -32.22 2.26
N THR A 146 -31.52 -32.60 1.36
CA THR A 146 -31.72 -32.53 -0.09
C THR A 146 -31.43 -33.89 -0.72
N GLY A 147 -32.18 -34.94 -0.25
CA GLY A 147 -31.99 -36.32 -0.76
C GLY A 147 -30.76 -37.01 -0.20
N GLY A 148 -30.87 -38.21 0.30
CA GLY A 148 -29.76 -38.96 0.91
C GLY A 148 -29.43 -38.51 2.35
N SER A 149 -28.16 -38.48 2.69
CA SER A 149 -27.69 -38.10 4.04
C SER A 149 -27.91 -36.62 4.32
N GLY A 150 -28.75 -36.32 5.34
CA GLY A 150 -28.97 -34.94 5.79
C GLY A 150 -27.81 -34.36 6.56
N GLN A 151 -27.67 -33.03 6.51
CA GLN A 151 -26.75 -32.28 7.36
C GLN A 151 -27.52 -31.72 8.57
N PHE A 152 -26.97 -31.93 9.75
CA PHE A 152 -27.54 -31.42 11.00
C PHE A 152 -26.44 -30.90 11.92
N GLY A 153 -26.64 -29.70 12.44
CA GLY A 153 -25.81 -29.09 13.49
C GLY A 153 -26.68 -28.20 14.35
N ASP A 154 -26.53 -28.27 15.65
CA ASP A 154 -27.23 -27.44 16.61
C ASP A 154 -26.25 -27.01 17.69
N VAL A 155 -26.00 -25.72 17.79
CA VAL A 155 -25.05 -25.15 18.74
C VAL A 155 -25.64 -23.97 19.47
N TRP A 156 -25.33 -23.86 20.74
CA TRP A 156 -25.61 -22.67 21.55
C TRP A 156 -24.29 -21.95 21.80
N ILE A 157 -24.23 -20.69 21.43
CA ILE A 157 -23.02 -19.87 21.63
C ILE A 157 -23.41 -18.69 22.50
N ARG A 158 -22.61 -18.46 23.54
CA ARG A 158 -22.68 -17.31 24.41
C ARG A 158 -21.59 -16.32 23.97
N PHE A 159 -22.01 -15.12 23.59
CA PHE A 159 -21.13 -14.03 23.20
C PHE A 159 -21.04 -13.06 24.37
N GLU A 160 -19.81 -12.72 24.77
CA GLU A 160 -19.53 -11.79 25.86
C GLU A 160 -18.64 -10.64 25.35
N PRO A 161 -18.82 -9.40 25.87
CA PRO A 161 -17.87 -8.33 25.60
C PRO A 161 -16.49 -8.72 26.11
N ASN A 162 -15.47 -8.56 25.27
CA ASN A 162 -14.08 -8.69 25.69
C ASN A 162 -13.48 -7.29 25.82
N GLU A 163 -13.07 -6.89 27.01
CA GLU A 163 -12.45 -5.61 27.27
C GLU A 163 -10.92 -5.67 27.29
N GLU A 164 -10.35 -6.90 27.35
CA GLU A 164 -8.91 -7.13 27.45
C GLU A 164 -8.20 -7.26 26.10
N SER A 165 -8.94 -7.56 25.05
CA SER A 165 -8.38 -7.78 23.71
C SER A 165 -9.33 -7.32 22.61
N GLU A 166 -8.78 -6.79 21.51
CA GLU A 166 -9.53 -6.50 20.28
C GLU A 166 -9.81 -7.76 19.45
N GLU A 167 -9.20 -8.87 19.80
CA GLU A 167 -9.36 -10.15 19.10
C GLU A 167 -10.45 -11.00 19.76
N MET A 168 -11.08 -11.84 18.93
CA MET A 168 -12.05 -12.81 19.41
C MET A 168 -11.32 -13.96 20.13
N VAL A 169 -11.70 -14.19 21.38
CA VAL A 169 -11.17 -15.27 22.22
C VAL A 169 -12.24 -16.35 22.37
N PHE A 170 -11.87 -17.62 22.16
CA PHE A 170 -12.71 -18.80 22.36
C PHE A 170 -12.43 -19.48 23.69
#